data_0f79ba62cee43b92d1fcda7c0e30a6ec
#
_entry.id   0f79ba62cee43b92d1fcda7c0e30a6ec
#
_cell.length_a   1.000
_cell.length_b   1.000
_cell.length_c   1.000
_cell.angle_alpha   90.00
_cell.angle_beta   90.00
_cell.angle_gamma   90.00
#
_symmetry.space_group_name_H-M   'P 1'
#
loop_
_entity.id
_entity.type
_entity.pdbx_description
1 polymer ?
#
loop_
_entity_poly.entity_id
_entity_poly.type
_entity_poly.pdbx_seq_one_letter_code
_entity_poly.pdbx_strand_id
1 'polypeptide(L)'
;VFGLPVFSLLCGNVWADWPEFRGPGQNGVVAKNVKLPVEWLAQDQERKNIRWYTPTEGLGWSSPVILDGRIYLTSARNNSGDSDSKNLTGPQSLFLTCYGIADGKLLFDKKIFDQPADASNIHKKNSHASPTVLAHVDPQSKIARLFVHFGHQGTACVSVDGDILWTDREHSYNPVHGNGGSPIVVGDHLILTCDGSKDPYTLALDIRTGKEVWRTARDVTTDRPFSFATPQAIEVDGKIQVISPGSDIVQSLDPQTGKVNWFARYSGFSLIVRPLYHQGLVILSTGYMTPKLLAIDPRGSGDVTETNIRWSVPSAVPNTPSPVPVGDQIVMVSDGGVATGVSVNDGKKVWQKRLGGNYSASLLAIGSRVYFQSESGEAIVMEIGEDSSQSGPVEISRPSLPGRVFASYGVHENDLIVRTEDGLYRIGESK
;
A
#
# COMPACT_ATOMS: atom_id res chain seq x y z
N VAL A 1 -47.76 -2.74 -1.56
CA VAL A 1 -46.77 -3.82 -1.77
C VAL A 1 -46.07 -3.53 -3.10
N PHE A 2 -45.03 -2.76 -3.09
CA PHE A 2 -44.12 -2.62 -4.24
C PHE A 2 -42.75 -3.07 -3.77
N GLY A 3 -42.31 -4.26 -4.25
CA GLY A 3 -40.97 -4.78 -4.07
C GLY A 3 -40.00 -3.97 -4.88
N LEU A 4 -38.99 -3.38 -4.22
CA LEU A 4 -37.81 -2.84 -4.85
C LEU A 4 -36.95 -3.99 -5.41
N PRO A 5 -36.45 -3.89 -6.63
CA PRO A 5 -35.56 -4.91 -7.16
C PRO A 5 -34.22 -4.87 -6.41
N VAL A 6 -33.85 -5.98 -5.81
CA VAL A 6 -32.51 -6.26 -5.36
C VAL A 6 -31.63 -6.24 -6.62
N PHE A 7 -30.81 -5.20 -6.78
CA PHE A 7 -29.74 -5.20 -7.77
C PHE A 7 -28.67 -6.21 -7.34
N SER A 8 -28.86 -7.44 -7.80
CA SER A 8 -27.78 -8.41 -7.87
C SER A 8 -26.72 -7.85 -8.80
N LEU A 9 -25.62 -7.39 -8.26
CA LEU A 9 -24.40 -7.14 -9.01
C LEU A 9 -23.97 -8.46 -9.66
N LEU A 10 -24.36 -8.66 -10.90
CA LEU A 10 -23.74 -9.62 -11.78
C LEU A 10 -22.28 -9.19 -11.96
N CYS A 11 -21.40 -9.71 -11.12
CA CYS A 11 -19.97 -9.76 -11.40
C CYS A 11 -19.79 -10.57 -12.68
N GLY A 12 -19.79 -9.89 -13.82
CA GLY A 12 -19.09 -10.40 -14.99
C GLY A 12 -17.65 -10.63 -14.56
N ASN A 13 -17.03 -11.74 -15.01
CA ASN A 13 -15.64 -12.09 -14.77
C ASN A 13 -14.71 -10.98 -15.28
N VAL A 14 -14.53 -9.93 -14.51
CA VAL A 14 -13.40 -9.01 -14.61
C VAL A 14 -12.31 -9.71 -13.84
N TRP A 15 -11.39 -10.33 -14.52
CA TRP A 15 -10.19 -10.92 -13.96
C TRP A 15 -9.50 -9.86 -13.12
N ALA A 16 -9.17 -10.20 -11.89
CA ALA A 16 -8.78 -9.25 -10.86
C ALA A 16 -7.58 -8.41 -11.31
N ASP A 17 -7.84 -7.22 -11.78
CA ASP A 17 -6.88 -6.14 -11.82
C ASP A 17 -6.43 -5.84 -10.38
N TRP A 18 -5.21 -5.37 -10.24
CA TRP A 18 -4.61 -4.96 -8.96
C TRP A 18 -4.39 -3.45 -8.98
N PRO A 19 -5.48 -2.65 -8.83
CA PRO A 19 -5.49 -1.26 -9.28
C PRO A 19 -4.80 -0.27 -8.35
N GLU A 20 -4.46 -0.69 -7.13
CA GLU A 20 -3.89 0.19 -6.10
C GLU A 20 -2.99 -0.58 -5.13
N PHE A 21 -2.36 0.15 -4.23
CA PHE A 21 -1.56 -0.43 -3.15
C PHE A 21 -2.41 -1.41 -2.34
N ARG A 22 -1.96 -2.67 -2.28
CA ARG A 22 -2.61 -3.82 -1.62
C ARG A 22 -3.90 -4.31 -2.29
N GLY A 23 -4.10 -3.98 -3.57
CA GLY A 23 -5.16 -4.54 -4.41
C GLY A 23 -6.56 -3.99 -4.14
N PRO A 24 -7.58 -4.56 -4.79
CA PRO A 24 -8.92 -3.99 -4.88
C PRO A 24 -9.65 -3.90 -3.53
N GLY A 25 -9.31 -4.74 -2.56
CA GLY A 25 -9.82 -4.67 -1.19
C GLY A 25 -9.00 -3.80 -0.25
N GLN A 26 -7.90 -3.21 -0.74
CA GLN A 26 -6.99 -2.36 0.04
C GLN A 26 -6.34 -3.06 1.26
N ASN A 27 -6.45 -4.37 1.35
CA ASN A 27 -6.11 -5.18 2.52
C ASN A 27 -5.07 -6.28 2.26
N GLY A 28 -4.60 -6.43 1.01
CA GLY A 28 -3.63 -7.47 0.63
C GLY A 28 -4.22 -8.87 0.57
N VAL A 29 -5.54 -9.00 0.41
CA VAL A 29 -6.23 -10.29 0.31
C VAL A 29 -6.62 -10.56 -1.13
N VAL A 30 -6.28 -11.75 -1.60
CA VAL A 30 -6.62 -12.28 -2.93
C VAL A 30 -7.86 -13.17 -2.82
N ALA A 31 -8.68 -13.19 -3.86
CA ALA A 31 -9.85 -14.03 -3.93
C ALA A 31 -9.48 -15.54 -3.80
N LYS A 32 -10.23 -16.29 -3.00
CA LYS A 32 -9.92 -17.71 -2.65
C LYS A 32 -9.86 -18.66 -3.87
N ASN A 33 -10.44 -18.30 -5.01
CA ASN A 33 -10.42 -19.10 -6.23
C ASN A 33 -9.14 -18.94 -7.07
N VAL A 34 -8.28 -17.99 -6.75
CA VAL A 34 -6.97 -17.78 -7.39
C VAL A 34 -5.98 -18.82 -6.87
N LYS A 35 -5.05 -19.27 -7.71
CA LYS A 35 -4.01 -20.25 -7.34
C LYS A 35 -2.63 -19.64 -7.54
N LEU A 36 -2.11 -18.98 -6.51
CA LEU A 36 -0.79 -18.37 -6.57
C LEU A 36 0.33 -19.41 -6.39
N PRO A 37 1.48 -19.23 -7.07
CA PRO A 37 2.64 -20.10 -6.92
C PRO A 37 3.17 -20.02 -5.49
N VAL A 38 3.59 -21.16 -4.95
CA VAL A 38 4.23 -21.25 -3.64
C VAL A 38 5.74 -21.41 -3.74
N GLU A 39 6.24 -21.77 -4.91
CA GLU A 39 7.66 -21.97 -5.17
C GLU A 39 8.10 -21.23 -6.42
N TRP A 40 9.27 -20.63 -6.36
CA TRP A 40 9.95 -20.04 -7.52
C TRP A 40 11.46 -20.01 -7.29
N LEU A 41 12.20 -19.96 -8.38
CA LEU A 41 13.64 -19.81 -8.38
C LEU A 41 14.06 -18.93 -9.56
N ALA A 42 14.90 -17.95 -9.30
CA ALA A 42 15.51 -17.10 -10.32
C ALA A 42 17.02 -16.99 -10.04
N GLN A 43 17.75 -18.07 -10.28
CA GLN A 43 19.21 -18.11 -10.15
C GLN A 43 19.83 -18.46 -11.49
N ASP A 44 20.70 -17.59 -11.99
CA ASP A 44 21.51 -17.71 -13.22
C ASP A 44 20.87 -18.51 -14.38
N GLN A 45 21.08 -19.84 -14.40
CA GLN A 45 20.58 -20.71 -15.46
C GLN A 45 19.36 -21.56 -15.04
N GLU A 46 19.00 -21.58 -13.76
CA GLU A 46 17.84 -22.32 -13.27
C GLU A 46 16.70 -21.36 -12.95
N ARG A 47 15.60 -21.48 -13.70
CA ARG A 47 14.38 -20.72 -13.46
C ARG A 47 13.21 -21.67 -13.23
N LYS A 48 12.59 -21.57 -12.05
CA LYS A 48 11.35 -22.29 -11.74
C LYS A 48 10.22 -21.29 -11.57
N ASN A 49 9.11 -21.47 -12.27
CA ASN A 49 7.91 -20.64 -12.16
C ASN A 49 8.13 -19.15 -12.49
N ILE A 50 9.21 -18.78 -13.18
CA ILE A 50 9.45 -17.42 -13.67
C ILE A 50 8.98 -17.37 -15.13
N ARG A 51 7.87 -16.67 -15.38
CA ARG A 51 7.36 -16.48 -16.76
C ARG A 51 8.25 -15.52 -17.54
N TRP A 52 8.63 -14.41 -16.91
CA TRP A 52 9.57 -13.44 -17.46
C TRP A 52 10.19 -12.58 -16.34
N TYR A 53 11.30 -11.96 -16.68
CA TYR A 53 12.01 -10.93 -15.92
C TYR A 53 12.34 -9.79 -16.85
N THR A 54 12.13 -8.54 -16.39
CA THR A 54 12.49 -7.32 -17.11
C THR A 54 13.27 -6.41 -16.16
N PRO A 55 14.49 -5.98 -16.52
CA PRO A 55 15.21 -4.98 -15.75
C PRO A 55 14.45 -3.65 -15.78
N THR A 56 14.50 -2.91 -14.65
CA THR A 56 13.87 -1.59 -14.53
C THR A 56 14.94 -0.52 -14.32
N GLU A 57 14.70 0.66 -14.90
CA GLU A 57 15.59 1.79 -14.72
C GLU A 57 15.25 2.64 -13.51
N GLY A 58 16.29 3.16 -12.83
CA GLY A 58 16.17 3.98 -11.64
C GLY A 58 15.75 3.18 -10.41
N LEU A 59 15.39 3.88 -9.35
CA LEU A 59 14.97 3.29 -8.09
C LEU A 59 13.52 3.70 -7.76
N GLY A 60 12.75 2.76 -7.24
CA GLY A 60 11.40 3.01 -6.74
C GLY A 60 10.88 1.81 -5.95
N TRP A 61 10.06 2.08 -4.94
CA TRP A 61 9.44 1.04 -4.13
C TRP A 61 7.92 0.97 -4.29
N SER A 62 7.37 1.66 -5.31
CA SER A 62 5.96 1.51 -5.65
C SER A 62 5.65 0.05 -5.94
N SER A 63 4.55 -0.46 -5.41
CA SER A 63 4.06 -1.80 -5.70
C SER A 63 3.54 -1.86 -7.15
N PRO A 64 3.62 -3.02 -7.83
CA PRO A 64 3.05 -3.18 -9.15
C PRO A 64 1.52 -2.97 -9.12
N VAL A 65 1.04 -2.09 -9.99
CA VAL A 65 -0.37 -1.87 -10.25
C VAL A 65 -0.73 -2.45 -11.60
N ILE A 66 -1.78 -3.25 -11.65
CA ILE A 66 -2.19 -3.96 -12.86
C ILE A 66 -3.59 -3.47 -13.26
N LEU A 67 -3.71 -3.09 -14.52
CA LEU A 67 -4.97 -2.74 -15.15
C LEU A 67 -4.94 -3.11 -16.64
N ASP A 68 -5.92 -3.87 -17.09
CA ASP A 68 -6.12 -4.22 -18.50
C ASP A 68 -4.84 -4.72 -19.20
N GLY A 69 -4.19 -5.72 -18.60
CA GLY A 69 -2.99 -6.36 -19.16
C GLY A 69 -1.73 -5.48 -19.14
N ARG A 70 -1.72 -4.39 -18.40
CA ARG A 70 -0.58 -3.47 -18.22
C ARG A 70 -0.17 -3.39 -16.77
N ILE A 71 1.13 -3.22 -16.53
CA ILE A 71 1.73 -3.03 -15.21
C ILE A 71 2.28 -1.61 -15.14
N TYR A 72 1.90 -0.87 -14.12
CA TYR A 72 2.35 0.50 -13.89
C TYR A 72 3.21 0.59 -12.64
N LEU A 73 4.35 1.31 -12.75
CA LEU A 73 5.28 1.58 -11.67
C LEU A 73 5.69 3.05 -11.68
N THR A 74 6.07 3.58 -10.53
CA THR A 74 6.82 4.83 -10.46
C THR A 74 8.31 4.56 -10.28
N SER A 75 9.19 5.39 -10.84
CA SER A 75 10.63 5.32 -10.62
C SER A 75 11.25 6.72 -10.56
N ALA A 76 12.38 6.84 -9.87
CA ALA A 76 13.20 8.04 -9.82
C ALA A 76 14.57 7.71 -10.40
N ARG A 77 15.09 8.61 -11.23
CA ARG A 77 16.40 8.47 -11.88
C ARG A 77 17.22 9.70 -11.58
N ASN A 78 18.45 9.47 -11.12
CA ASN A 78 19.41 10.54 -10.97
C ASN A 78 19.68 11.20 -12.32
N ASN A 79 19.62 12.53 -12.38
CA ASN A 79 19.88 13.30 -13.60
C ASN A 79 21.05 14.28 -13.46
N SER A 80 21.95 14.07 -12.49
CA SER A 80 23.17 14.86 -12.30
C SER A 80 24.28 14.55 -13.31
N GLY A 81 24.07 13.56 -14.18
CA GLY A 81 25.11 13.01 -15.06
C GLY A 81 25.92 11.88 -14.41
N ASP A 82 25.52 11.41 -13.22
CA ASP A 82 26.06 10.21 -12.60
C ASP A 82 25.69 8.98 -13.43
N SER A 83 26.63 8.06 -13.56
CA SER A 83 26.41 6.77 -14.24
C SER A 83 25.45 5.84 -13.48
N ASP A 84 25.28 6.06 -12.17
CA ASP A 84 24.32 5.33 -11.33
C ASP A 84 22.96 6.02 -11.29
N SER A 85 22.06 5.58 -12.15
CA SER A 85 20.68 6.10 -12.19
C SER A 85 19.89 5.84 -10.90
N LYS A 86 20.37 4.98 -10.01
CA LYS A 86 19.77 4.65 -8.71
C LYS A 86 20.29 5.50 -7.55
N ASN A 87 21.24 6.39 -7.81
CA ASN A 87 21.74 7.30 -6.78
C ASN A 87 20.63 8.21 -6.26
N LEU A 88 20.37 8.17 -4.96
CA LEU A 88 19.32 8.95 -4.30
C LEU A 88 19.69 10.40 -4.02
N THR A 89 20.96 10.77 -4.20
CA THR A 89 21.44 12.14 -3.98
C THR A 89 21.35 12.98 -5.24
N GLY A 90 21.23 14.29 -5.07
CA GLY A 90 21.18 15.23 -6.19
C GLY A 90 19.81 15.28 -6.90
N PRO A 91 19.77 15.91 -8.08
CA PRO A 91 18.53 16.09 -8.82
C PRO A 91 18.02 14.76 -9.37
N GLN A 92 16.70 14.61 -9.38
CA GLN A 92 16.01 13.40 -9.84
C GLN A 92 15.00 13.73 -10.93
N SER A 93 14.87 12.85 -11.90
CA SER A 93 13.69 12.81 -12.78
C SER A 93 12.74 11.71 -12.33
N LEU A 94 11.46 12.04 -12.19
CA LEU A 94 10.41 11.18 -11.65
C LEU A 94 9.52 10.67 -12.79
N PHE A 95 9.36 9.34 -12.88
CA PHE A 95 8.73 8.67 -14.01
C PHE A 95 7.52 7.84 -13.60
N LEU A 96 6.56 7.74 -14.51
CA LEU A 96 5.59 6.66 -14.60
C LEU A 96 6.03 5.74 -15.74
N THR A 97 6.22 4.46 -15.44
CA THR A 97 6.60 3.42 -16.40
C THR A 97 5.50 2.40 -16.57
N CYS A 98 5.28 1.92 -17.78
CA CYS A 98 4.27 0.93 -18.12
C CYS A 98 4.90 -0.25 -18.84
N TYR A 99 4.55 -1.46 -18.39
CA TYR A 99 5.00 -2.73 -18.98
C TYR A 99 3.80 -3.58 -19.38
N GLY A 100 3.97 -4.36 -20.47
CA GLY A 100 2.99 -5.37 -20.85
C GLY A 100 3.02 -6.55 -19.89
N ILE A 101 1.84 -7.00 -19.42
CA ILE A 101 1.74 -8.14 -18.51
C ILE A 101 2.17 -9.45 -19.18
N ALA A 102 1.94 -9.59 -20.50
CA ALA A 102 2.18 -10.83 -21.23
C ALA A 102 3.68 -11.17 -21.30
N ASP A 103 4.51 -10.21 -21.61
CA ASP A 103 5.93 -10.41 -21.95
C ASP A 103 6.91 -9.50 -21.21
N GLY A 104 6.41 -8.63 -20.34
CA GLY A 104 7.23 -7.69 -19.55
C GLY A 104 7.86 -6.57 -20.38
N LYS A 105 7.47 -6.37 -21.64
CA LYS A 105 8.04 -5.30 -22.48
C LYS A 105 7.62 -3.93 -21.98
N LEU A 106 8.56 -2.99 -22.01
CA LEU A 106 8.30 -1.59 -21.76
C LEU A 106 7.38 -1.04 -22.86
N LEU A 107 6.20 -0.54 -22.48
CA LEU A 107 5.23 0.05 -23.39
C LEU A 107 5.40 1.58 -23.50
N PHE A 108 5.60 2.23 -22.36
CA PHE A 108 5.99 3.63 -22.30
C PHE A 108 6.76 3.96 -21.02
N ASP A 109 7.49 5.06 -21.08
CA ASP A 109 8.31 5.60 -20.01
C ASP A 109 8.14 7.13 -19.98
N LYS A 110 7.29 7.60 -19.08
CA LYS A 110 6.84 9.00 -19.05
C LYS A 110 7.45 9.75 -17.88
N LYS A 111 8.29 10.73 -18.17
CA LYS A 111 8.72 11.70 -17.15
C LYS A 111 7.53 12.57 -16.71
N ILE A 112 7.28 12.61 -15.42
CA ILE A 112 6.19 13.38 -14.80
C ILE A 112 6.74 14.69 -14.23
N PHE A 113 7.80 14.61 -13.39
CA PHE A 113 8.40 15.77 -12.76
C PHE A 113 9.93 15.70 -12.78
N ASP A 114 10.56 16.85 -12.65
CA ASP A 114 11.94 16.98 -12.21
C ASP A 114 11.97 17.50 -10.77
N GLN A 115 12.79 16.86 -9.94
CA GLN A 115 13.05 17.21 -8.55
C GLN A 115 14.42 17.88 -8.46
N PRO A 116 14.55 19.08 -7.87
CA PRO A 116 15.83 19.79 -7.74
C PRO A 116 16.79 19.07 -6.77
N ALA A 117 18.06 19.47 -6.84
CA ALA A 117 19.15 18.86 -6.04
C ALA A 117 19.01 19.09 -4.53
N ASP A 118 18.34 20.18 -4.13
CA ASP A 118 18.11 20.58 -2.74
C ASP A 118 16.84 19.99 -2.14
N ALA A 119 16.22 19.05 -2.84
CA ALA A 119 15.08 18.32 -2.30
C ALA A 119 15.45 17.58 -1.00
N SER A 120 14.43 17.41 -0.16
CA SER A 120 14.56 16.86 1.19
C SER A 120 15.36 15.56 1.23
N ASN A 121 16.16 15.39 2.29
CA ASN A 121 16.88 14.14 2.55
C ASN A 121 15.92 12.96 2.59
N ILE A 122 16.34 11.88 1.93
CA ILE A 122 15.57 10.64 1.88
C ILE A 122 16.22 9.58 2.80
N HIS A 123 15.39 8.81 3.47
CA HIS A 123 15.88 7.70 4.30
C HIS A 123 16.39 6.57 3.41
N LYS A 124 17.49 5.89 3.80
CA LYS A 124 18.13 4.80 3.03
C LYS A 124 17.23 3.61 2.68
N LYS A 125 16.12 3.43 3.38
CA LYS A 125 15.08 2.42 3.09
C LYS A 125 13.96 2.97 2.19
N ASN A 126 14.01 4.25 1.81
CA ASN A 126 13.02 4.89 0.98
C ASN A 126 13.55 5.13 -0.45
N SER A 127 12.70 5.60 -1.32
CA SER A 127 13.04 6.08 -2.66
C SER A 127 12.22 7.33 -2.97
N HIS A 128 12.65 8.12 -3.97
CA HIS A 128 11.87 9.28 -4.43
C HIS A 128 10.58 8.88 -5.18
N ALA A 129 10.36 7.56 -5.39
CA ALA A 129 9.22 6.98 -6.08
C ALA A 129 8.65 5.77 -5.31
N SER A 130 8.39 5.95 -4.01
CA SER A 130 7.80 4.91 -3.15
C SER A 130 6.27 4.86 -3.17
N PRO A 131 5.53 6.00 -3.27
CA PRO A 131 4.08 5.92 -3.41
C PRO A 131 3.67 5.10 -4.64
N THR A 132 2.70 4.21 -4.42
CA THR A 132 2.18 3.32 -5.46
C THR A 132 1.18 4.06 -6.34
N VAL A 133 1.21 3.79 -7.64
CA VAL A 133 0.22 4.27 -8.62
C VAL A 133 -1.18 3.83 -8.19
N LEU A 134 -2.18 4.67 -8.44
CA LEU A 134 -3.58 4.28 -8.37
C LEU A 134 -4.15 4.26 -9.79
N ALA A 135 -4.69 3.14 -10.22
CA ALA A 135 -5.48 3.03 -11.44
C ALA A 135 -6.97 3.06 -11.09
N HIS A 136 -7.70 3.99 -11.66
CA HIS A 136 -9.13 4.14 -11.43
C HIS A 136 -9.91 4.11 -12.74
N VAL A 137 -10.94 3.29 -12.78
CA VAL A 137 -11.88 3.23 -13.90
C VAL A 137 -13.18 3.88 -13.44
N ASP A 138 -13.52 5.01 -14.04
CA ASP A 138 -14.78 5.69 -13.76
C ASP A 138 -15.95 4.73 -14.03
N PRO A 139 -16.83 4.48 -13.07
CA PRO A 139 -17.87 3.47 -13.20
C PRO A 139 -18.94 3.81 -14.26
N GLN A 140 -19.11 5.10 -14.59
CA GLN A 140 -20.09 5.56 -15.56
C GLN A 140 -19.50 5.67 -16.97
N SER A 141 -18.42 6.45 -17.13
CA SER A 141 -17.80 6.69 -18.45
C SER A 141 -16.90 5.55 -18.91
N LYS A 142 -16.52 4.64 -18.03
CA LYS A 142 -15.51 3.59 -18.25
C LYS A 142 -14.13 4.11 -18.64
N ILE A 143 -13.87 5.40 -18.45
CA ILE A 143 -12.57 6.00 -18.70
C ILE A 143 -11.63 5.63 -17.56
N ALA A 144 -10.49 5.03 -17.90
CA ALA A 144 -9.43 4.71 -16.96
C ALA A 144 -8.46 5.88 -16.82
N ARG A 145 -8.03 6.17 -15.59
CA ARG A 145 -7.02 7.18 -15.24
C ARG A 145 -6.02 6.59 -14.26
N LEU A 146 -4.80 7.06 -14.37
CA LEU A 146 -3.71 6.74 -13.45
C LEU A 146 -3.41 7.97 -12.61
N PHE A 147 -3.33 7.80 -11.31
CA PHE A 147 -2.90 8.85 -10.40
C PHE A 147 -1.53 8.48 -9.82
N VAL A 148 -0.57 9.38 -9.99
CA VAL A 148 0.78 9.24 -9.47
C VAL A 148 1.08 10.37 -8.50
N HIS A 149 1.62 10.01 -7.34
CA HIS A 149 1.94 10.95 -6.27
C HIS A 149 3.42 10.83 -5.92
N PHE A 150 4.16 11.92 -6.06
CA PHE A 150 5.55 12.02 -5.69
C PHE A 150 5.74 12.92 -4.45
N GLY A 151 4.74 12.86 -3.55
CA GLY A 151 4.73 13.62 -2.32
C GLY A 151 4.82 15.12 -2.55
N HIS A 152 5.81 15.75 -1.92
CA HIS A 152 6.05 17.18 -2.00
C HIS A 152 6.42 17.68 -3.42
N GLN A 153 6.75 16.80 -4.34
CA GLN A 153 7.02 17.16 -5.73
C GLN A 153 5.76 17.30 -6.57
N GLY A 154 4.65 16.75 -6.10
CA GLY A 154 3.36 16.92 -6.73
C GLY A 154 2.61 15.62 -7.02
N THR A 155 1.44 15.80 -7.58
CA THR A 155 0.51 14.74 -8.01
C THR A 155 0.17 14.95 -9.47
N ALA A 156 -0.01 13.88 -10.23
CA ALA A 156 -0.46 13.95 -11.60
C ALA A 156 -1.55 12.92 -11.91
N CYS A 157 -2.47 13.28 -12.78
CA CYS A 157 -3.36 12.37 -13.46
C CYS A 157 -2.82 12.10 -14.86
N VAL A 158 -2.74 10.84 -15.23
CA VAL A 158 -2.18 10.39 -16.50
C VAL A 158 -3.16 9.45 -17.17
N SER A 159 -3.27 9.47 -18.50
CA SER A 159 -4.04 8.48 -19.25
C SER A 159 -3.35 7.12 -19.18
N VAL A 160 -4.06 6.04 -19.50
CA VAL A 160 -3.48 4.70 -19.59
C VAL A 160 -2.39 4.58 -20.68
N ASP A 161 -2.32 5.53 -21.59
CA ASP A 161 -1.33 5.59 -22.69
C ASP A 161 -0.15 6.54 -22.37
N GLY A 162 -0.14 7.16 -21.19
CA GLY A 162 0.98 7.97 -20.71
C GLY A 162 0.84 9.48 -20.94
N ASP A 163 -0.33 9.99 -21.38
CA ASP A 163 -0.55 11.42 -21.51
C ASP A 163 -0.89 12.07 -20.18
N ILE A 164 -0.20 13.13 -19.82
CA ILE A 164 -0.48 13.91 -18.61
C ILE A 164 -1.77 14.70 -18.84
N LEU A 165 -2.80 14.40 -18.05
CA LEU A 165 -4.11 15.06 -18.13
C LEU A 165 -4.16 16.32 -17.26
N TRP A 166 -3.61 16.25 -16.07
CA TRP A 166 -3.40 17.39 -15.17
C TRP A 166 -2.25 17.12 -14.18
N THR A 167 -1.73 18.17 -13.61
CA THR A 167 -0.74 18.12 -12.53
C THR A 167 -1.11 19.09 -11.43
N ASP A 168 -0.80 18.72 -10.19
CA ASP A 168 -0.87 19.58 -9.01
C ASP A 168 0.50 19.62 -8.34
N ARG A 169 1.05 20.82 -8.15
CA ARG A 169 2.28 21.12 -7.41
C ARG A 169 2.10 22.21 -6.36
N GLU A 170 0.85 22.60 -6.12
CA GLU A 170 0.53 23.68 -5.16
C GLU A 170 0.50 23.17 -3.73
N HIS A 171 0.21 21.87 -3.53
CA HIS A 171 0.08 21.23 -2.23
C HIS A 171 1.42 20.64 -1.76
N SER A 172 2.43 21.51 -1.66
CA SER A 172 3.74 21.11 -1.17
C SER A 172 3.78 21.02 0.35
N TYR A 173 4.51 20.04 0.86
CA TYR A 173 4.82 19.87 2.28
C TYR A 173 6.27 19.40 2.42
N ASN A 174 6.88 19.56 3.58
CA ASN A 174 8.28 19.19 3.78
C ASN A 174 8.38 17.77 4.38
N PRO A 175 8.59 16.71 3.59
CA PRO A 175 8.75 15.37 4.12
C PRO A 175 10.09 15.24 4.85
N VAL A 176 10.10 14.49 5.97
CA VAL A 176 11.32 14.35 6.80
C VAL A 176 12.24 13.25 6.26
N HIS A 177 11.67 12.20 5.68
CA HIS A 177 12.39 10.99 5.23
C HIS A 177 12.02 10.57 3.79
N GLY A 178 11.45 11.49 3.01
CA GLY A 178 10.84 11.22 1.71
C GLY A 178 9.35 10.86 1.85
N ASN A 179 8.74 10.39 0.77
CA ASN A 179 7.31 10.13 0.70
C ASN A 179 7.03 8.63 0.69
N GLY A 180 5.89 8.20 1.20
CA GLY A 180 5.49 6.80 1.25
C GLY A 180 3.99 6.59 1.05
N GLY A 181 3.14 7.52 1.50
CA GLY A 181 1.70 7.43 1.37
C GLY A 181 1.23 7.41 -0.07
N SER A 182 0.43 6.41 -0.43
CA SER A 182 -0.17 6.30 -1.76
C SER A 182 -1.55 6.96 -1.78
N PRO A 183 -2.02 7.44 -2.95
CA PRO A 183 -3.36 7.98 -3.08
C PRO A 183 -4.43 6.90 -3.01
N ILE A 184 -5.67 7.30 -2.67
CA ILE A 184 -6.89 6.50 -2.84
C ILE A 184 -7.94 7.34 -3.57
N VAL A 185 -8.90 6.67 -4.23
CA VAL A 185 -10.08 7.35 -4.80
C VAL A 185 -11.33 6.92 -4.06
N VAL A 186 -12.16 7.90 -3.68
CA VAL A 186 -13.50 7.68 -3.14
C VAL A 186 -14.49 8.60 -3.86
N GLY A 187 -15.37 8.03 -4.65
CA GLY A 187 -16.24 8.80 -5.56
C GLY A 187 -15.41 9.59 -6.57
N ASP A 188 -15.63 10.90 -6.63
CA ASP A 188 -14.91 11.82 -7.52
C ASP A 188 -13.67 12.48 -6.86
N HIS A 189 -13.20 11.96 -5.71
CA HIS A 189 -12.13 12.56 -4.93
C HIS A 189 -10.90 11.67 -4.86
N LEU A 190 -9.75 12.23 -5.24
CA LEU A 190 -8.43 11.66 -4.99
C LEU A 190 -7.95 12.13 -3.61
N ILE A 191 -7.76 11.22 -2.68
CA ILE A 191 -7.44 11.53 -1.28
C ILE A 191 -6.00 11.16 -0.98
N LEU A 192 -5.27 12.10 -0.37
CA LEU A 192 -3.85 12.05 -0.09
C LEU A 192 -3.56 12.44 1.36
N THR A 193 -2.51 11.89 1.94
CA THR A 193 -1.94 12.38 3.21
C THR A 193 -0.72 13.25 2.91
N CYS A 194 -0.73 14.48 3.44
CA CYS A 194 0.33 15.47 3.29
C CYS A 194 0.95 15.78 4.66
N ASP A 195 1.52 14.74 5.27
CA ASP A 195 2.04 14.78 6.63
C ASP A 195 3.56 15.06 6.64
N GLY A 196 3.91 16.33 6.57
CA GLY A 196 5.29 16.80 6.62
C GLY A 196 5.77 17.20 8.02
N SER A 197 6.89 17.92 8.08
CA SER A 197 7.47 18.43 9.32
C SER A 197 6.67 19.53 10.00
N LYS A 198 5.68 20.11 9.31
CA LYS A 198 4.79 21.18 9.80
C LYS A 198 3.42 21.03 9.14
N ASP A 199 2.42 21.49 9.87
CA ASP A 199 1.04 21.65 9.37
C ASP A 199 0.51 20.41 8.61
N PRO A 200 0.52 19.20 9.22
CA PRO A 200 0.10 17.98 8.55
C PRO A 200 -1.41 18.01 8.26
N TYR A 201 -1.79 17.48 7.10
CA TYR A 201 -3.20 17.48 6.66
C TYR A 201 -3.53 16.31 5.73
N THR A 202 -4.81 16.01 5.62
CA THR A 202 -5.38 15.16 4.57
C THR A 202 -6.00 16.06 3.50
N LEU A 203 -5.77 15.74 2.23
CA LEU A 203 -6.18 16.52 1.05
C LEU A 203 -7.09 15.69 0.17
N ALA A 204 -8.13 16.32 -0.39
CA ALA A 204 -8.87 15.75 -1.51
C ALA A 204 -8.80 16.67 -2.73
N LEU A 205 -8.48 16.07 -3.87
CA LEU A 205 -8.49 16.70 -5.18
C LEU A 205 -9.62 16.09 -6.02
N ASP A 206 -10.26 16.91 -6.85
CA ASP A 206 -11.18 16.42 -7.89
C ASP A 206 -10.40 15.58 -8.90
N ILE A 207 -10.83 14.34 -9.16
CA ILE A 207 -10.12 13.38 -10.03
C ILE A 207 -10.02 13.83 -11.49
N ARG A 208 -10.87 14.73 -11.94
CA ARG A 208 -10.93 15.20 -13.35
C ARG A 208 -10.05 16.42 -13.58
N THR A 209 -9.94 17.30 -12.58
CA THR A 209 -9.31 18.61 -12.71
C THR A 209 -8.03 18.80 -11.88
N GLY A 210 -7.81 17.96 -10.87
CA GLY A 210 -6.72 18.12 -9.89
C GLY A 210 -6.90 19.27 -8.92
N LYS A 211 -8.06 19.97 -8.92
CA LYS A 211 -8.32 21.09 -8.02
C LYS A 211 -8.65 20.59 -6.62
N GLU A 212 -8.20 21.34 -5.61
CA GLU A 212 -8.57 21.08 -4.21
C GLU A 212 -10.09 21.16 -4.03
N VAL A 213 -10.65 20.11 -3.40
CA VAL A 213 -12.05 20.05 -2.99
C VAL A 213 -12.16 20.38 -1.51
N TRP A 214 -11.32 19.74 -0.71
CA TRP A 214 -11.23 19.99 0.72
C TRP A 214 -9.84 19.64 1.27
N ARG A 215 -9.52 20.25 2.40
CA ARG A 215 -8.32 20.00 3.18
C ARG A 215 -8.70 19.94 4.66
N THR A 216 -8.23 18.92 5.35
CA THR A 216 -8.47 18.73 6.79
C THR A 216 -7.16 18.65 7.53
N ALA A 217 -6.92 19.64 8.39
CA ALA A 217 -5.74 19.66 9.23
C ALA A 217 -5.80 18.53 10.27
N ARG A 218 -4.61 18.08 10.70
CA ARG A 218 -4.52 17.21 11.85
C ARG A 218 -4.44 18.06 13.10
N ASP A 219 -5.42 17.93 13.98
CA ASP A 219 -5.46 18.65 15.26
C ASP A 219 -4.52 17.97 16.26
N VAL A 220 -3.21 18.19 16.10
CA VAL A 220 -2.16 17.63 16.95
C VAL A 220 -1.11 18.69 17.29
N THR A 221 -0.59 18.60 18.51
CA THR A 221 0.60 19.34 18.95
C THR A 221 1.70 18.33 19.23
N THR A 222 2.64 18.20 18.30
CA THR A 222 3.75 17.24 18.38
C THR A 222 4.99 17.79 17.68
N ASP A 223 6.15 17.42 18.19
CA ASP A 223 7.44 17.79 17.57
C ASP A 223 7.76 16.95 16.32
N ARG A 224 6.97 15.90 16.06
CA ARG A 224 7.17 14.94 14.97
C ARG A 224 5.88 14.67 14.19
N PRO A 225 5.31 15.68 13.51
CA PRO A 225 4.01 15.56 12.87
C PRO A 225 4.00 14.72 11.58
N PHE A 226 5.16 14.25 11.12
CA PHE A 226 5.30 13.54 9.87
C PHE A 226 4.83 12.08 9.92
N SER A 227 4.17 11.66 8.87
CA SER A 227 3.65 10.29 8.65
C SER A 227 3.72 9.95 7.17
N PHE A 228 3.66 8.66 6.84
CA PHE A 228 3.79 8.13 5.47
C PHE A 228 2.70 7.12 5.15
N ALA A 229 1.67 7.04 5.97
CA ALA A 229 0.63 6.03 5.82
C ALA A 229 -0.32 6.36 4.66
N THR A 230 -0.69 5.32 3.94
CA THR A 230 -1.78 5.38 2.96
C THR A 230 -3.12 5.36 3.67
N PRO A 231 -4.08 6.24 3.35
CA PRO A 231 -5.41 6.20 3.94
C PRO A 231 -6.18 4.94 3.50
N GLN A 232 -7.24 4.62 4.23
CA GLN A 232 -8.10 3.46 4.00
C GLN A 232 -9.55 3.90 3.88
N ALA A 233 -10.23 3.56 2.79
CA ALA A 233 -11.68 3.71 2.68
C ALA A 233 -12.36 2.50 3.31
N ILE A 234 -13.36 2.73 4.17
CA ILE A 234 -14.15 1.70 4.80
C ILE A 234 -15.64 2.04 4.69
N GLU A 235 -16.49 1.02 4.72
CA GLU A 235 -17.93 1.20 4.81
C GLU A 235 -18.42 0.75 6.20
N VAL A 236 -19.12 1.63 6.90
CA VAL A 236 -19.68 1.41 8.23
C VAL A 236 -21.14 1.83 8.20
N ASP A 237 -22.06 0.90 8.47
CA ASP A 237 -23.52 1.13 8.49
C ASP A 237 -24.02 1.86 7.22
N GLY A 238 -23.51 1.45 6.04
CA GLY A 238 -23.88 2.02 4.73
C GLY A 238 -23.27 3.39 4.42
N LYS A 239 -22.31 3.87 5.24
CA LYS A 239 -21.60 5.13 5.03
C LYS A 239 -20.12 4.88 4.81
N ILE A 240 -19.57 5.52 3.78
CA ILE A 240 -18.13 5.46 3.52
C ILE A 240 -17.42 6.46 4.44
N GLN A 241 -16.35 6.00 5.06
CA GLN A 241 -15.44 6.79 5.88
C GLN A 241 -14.02 6.62 5.35
N VAL A 242 -13.21 7.68 5.42
CA VAL A 242 -11.78 7.63 5.12
C VAL A 242 -11.00 7.63 6.42
N ILE A 243 -10.33 6.54 6.71
CA ILE A 243 -9.45 6.41 7.86
C ILE A 243 -8.09 6.95 7.47
N SER A 244 -7.69 8.04 8.05
CA SER A 244 -6.46 8.77 7.78
C SER A 244 -5.57 8.80 9.02
N PRO A 245 -4.59 7.87 9.14
CA PRO A 245 -3.66 7.86 10.26
C PRO A 245 -2.58 8.93 10.08
N GLY A 246 -2.20 9.57 11.17
CA GLY A 246 -1.12 10.54 11.26
C GLY A 246 -0.38 10.41 12.57
N SER A 247 0.64 11.21 12.80
CA SER A 247 1.36 11.22 14.07
C SER A 247 0.44 11.61 15.21
N ASP A 248 0.42 10.78 16.27
CA ASP A 248 -0.35 10.93 17.51
C ASP A 248 -1.90 10.95 17.33
N ILE A 249 -2.41 10.76 16.12
CA ILE A 249 -3.85 10.79 15.83
C ILE A 249 -4.23 9.93 14.63
N VAL A 250 -5.39 9.29 14.68
CA VAL A 250 -6.13 8.82 13.52
C VAL A 250 -7.44 9.59 13.43
N GLN A 251 -7.78 10.04 12.21
CA GLN A 251 -9.04 10.70 11.92
C GLN A 251 -9.87 9.85 10.97
N SER A 252 -11.17 9.76 11.23
CA SER A 252 -12.16 9.32 10.26
C SER A 252 -12.80 10.54 9.61
N LEU A 253 -12.72 10.61 8.29
CA LEU A 253 -13.20 11.73 7.52
C LEU A 253 -14.38 11.34 6.63
N ASP A 254 -15.34 12.25 6.51
CA ASP A 254 -16.33 12.17 5.45
C ASP A 254 -15.62 12.43 4.10
N PRO A 255 -15.70 11.50 3.13
CA PRO A 255 -14.97 11.62 1.88
C PRO A 255 -15.44 12.77 0.98
N GLN A 256 -16.66 13.27 1.16
CA GLN A 256 -17.22 14.35 0.31
C GLN A 256 -16.83 15.74 0.81
N THR A 257 -16.70 15.89 2.12
CA THR A 257 -16.56 17.22 2.74
C THR A 257 -15.25 17.38 3.54
N GLY A 258 -14.52 16.30 3.80
CA GLY A 258 -13.35 16.29 4.67
C GLY A 258 -13.69 16.47 6.15
N LYS A 259 -14.98 16.57 6.50
CA LYS A 259 -15.39 16.74 7.90
C LYS A 259 -14.95 15.52 8.74
N VAL A 260 -14.37 15.78 9.91
CA VAL A 260 -14.00 14.75 10.88
C VAL A 260 -15.28 14.15 11.47
N ASN A 261 -15.48 12.84 11.28
CA ASN A 261 -16.55 12.08 11.91
C ASN A 261 -16.18 11.75 13.36
N TRP A 262 -15.00 11.19 13.53
CA TRP A 262 -14.39 10.86 14.82
C TRP A 262 -12.86 10.88 14.71
N PHE A 263 -12.19 10.94 15.84
CA PHE A 263 -10.75 10.75 15.93
C PHE A 263 -10.39 9.96 17.19
N ALA A 264 -9.23 9.31 17.18
CA ALA A 264 -8.62 8.70 18.35
C ALA A 264 -7.16 9.13 18.45
N ARG A 265 -6.70 9.40 19.69
CA ARG A 265 -5.34 9.79 19.99
C ARG A 265 -4.53 8.60 20.49
N TYR A 266 -3.25 8.61 20.20
CA TYR A 266 -2.28 7.62 20.67
C TYR A 266 -0.89 8.26 20.70
N SER A 267 0.08 7.58 21.27
CA SER A 267 1.48 8.02 21.15
C SER A 267 2.16 7.25 20.03
N GLY A 268 2.63 7.97 19.00
CA GLY A 268 3.35 7.38 17.87
C GLY A 268 3.47 8.34 16.68
N PHE A 269 4.49 8.15 15.86
CA PHE A 269 4.81 8.98 14.71
C PHE A 269 5.44 8.17 13.60
N SER A 270 5.65 8.77 12.43
CA SER A 270 6.30 8.10 11.28
C SER A 270 5.55 6.81 10.87
N LEU A 271 4.22 6.88 10.81
CA LEU A 271 3.38 5.73 10.44
C LEU A 271 3.58 5.40 8.96
N ILE A 272 3.72 4.11 8.65
CA ILE A 272 3.84 3.60 7.28
C ILE A 272 2.74 2.58 7.01
N VAL A 273 2.40 1.78 8.02
CA VAL A 273 1.40 0.72 7.95
C VAL A 273 0.05 1.28 7.49
N ARG A 274 -0.49 0.75 6.38
CA ARG A 274 -1.86 1.06 5.97
C ARG A 274 -2.83 0.48 6.97
N PRO A 275 -3.85 1.21 7.45
CA PRO A 275 -4.91 0.64 8.27
C PRO A 275 -5.59 -0.55 7.58
N LEU A 276 -6.09 -1.47 8.36
CA LEU A 276 -6.85 -2.62 7.90
C LEU A 276 -8.25 -2.56 8.50
N TYR A 277 -9.29 -2.71 7.70
CA TYR A 277 -10.66 -2.88 8.21
C TYR A 277 -11.06 -4.34 8.13
N HIS A 278 -11.38 -4.94 9.27
CA HIS A 278 -11.75 -6.34 9.34
C HIS A 278 -12.71 -6.60 10.48
N GLN A 279 -13.80 -7.34 10.24
CA GLN A 279 -14.82 -7.70 11.21
C GLN A 279 -15.33 -6.51 12.06
N GLY A 280 -15.56 -5.36 11.41
CA GLY A 280 -16.09 -4.16 12.06
C GLY A 280 -15.07 -3.35 12.87
N LEU A 281 -13.78 -3.69 12.82
CA LEU A 281 -12.70 -2.99 13.51
C LEU A 281 -11.69 -2.40 12.53
N VAL A 282 -11.22 -1.21 12.82
CA VAL A 282 -10.05 -0.59 12.18
C VAL A 282 -8.81 -1.02 12.97
N ILE A 283 -7.90 -1.72 12.29
CA ILE A 283 -6.64 -2.18 12.86
C ILE A 283 -5.54 -1.24 12.41
N LEU A 284 -4.82 -0.65 13.35
CA LEU A 284 -3.86 0.43 13.13
C LEU A 284 -2.56 0.17 13.90
N SER A 285 -1.39 0.34 13.24
CA SER A 285 -0.10 0.46 13.92
C SER A 285 0.17 1.93 14.27
N THR A 286 0.66 2.20 15.48
CA THR A 286 0.94 3.57 15.94
C THR A 286 2.30 4.13 15.45
N GLY A 287 3.06 3.36 14.64
CA GLY A 287 4.28 3.83 13.99
C GLY A 287 5.56 3.61 14.81
N TYR A 288 6.57 4.42 14.51
CA TYR A 288 7.97 4.18 14.88
C TYR A 288 8.28 4.26 16.36
N MET A 289 9.37 3.66 16.75
CA MET A 289 10.02 3.36 18.03
C MET A 289 9.36 2.24 18.83
N THR A 290 8.19 2.40 19.35
CA THR A 290 7.46 1.40 20.15
C THR A 290 6.04 1.22 19.63
N PRO A 291 5.90 0.62 18.43
CA PRO A 291 4.59 0.50 17.82
C PRO A 291 3.65 -0.35 18.67
N LYS A 292 2.40 0.07 18.74
CA LYS A 292 1.29 -0.71 19.24
C LYS A 292 0.35 -1.00 18.09
N LEU A 293 -0.25 -2.18 18.06
CA LEU A 293 -1.39 -2.44 17.20
C LEU A 293 -2.66 -2.11 17.99
N LEU A 294 -3.47 -1.24 17.44
CA LEU A 294 -4.76 -0.84 18.03
C LEU A 294 -5.90 -1.40 17.20
N ALA A 295 -6.98 -1.82 17.86
CA ALA A 295 -8.26 -2.09 17.21
C ALA A 295 -9.28 -1.07 17.66
N ILE A 296 -9.85 -0.36 16.71
CA ILE A 296 -10.77 0.76 16.95
C ILE A 296 -12.13 0.43 16.33
N ASP A 297 -13.18 0.53 17.09
CA ASP A 297 -14.56 0.47 16.56
C ASP A 297 -14.85 1.81 15.85
N PRO A 298 -15.10 1.82 14.53
CA PRO A 298 -15.29 3.06 13.78
C PRO A 298 -16.67 3.70 13.97
N ARG A 299 -17.52 3.13 14.79
CA ARG A 299 -18.86 3.67 15.12
C ARG A 299 -18.73 4.63 16.29
N GLY A 300 -18.89 5.92 16.03
CA GLY A 300 -18.78 6.94 17.05
C GLY A 300 -18.71 8.33 16.43
N SER A 301 -18.54 9.35 17.25
CA SER A 301 -18.38 10.74 16.83
C SER A 301 -17.50 11.51 17.81
N GLY A 302 -16.74 12.48 17.30
CA GLY A 302 -15.83 13.29 18.11
C GLY A 302 -14.63 12.49 18.62
N ASP A 303 -14.20 12.73 19.84
CA ASP A 303 -13.09 12.00 20.48
C ASP A 303 -13.55 10.63 20.97
N VAL A 304 -13.02 9.57 20.36
CA VAL A 304 -13.34 8.17 20.70
C VAL A 304 -12.16 7.44 21.37
N THR A 305 -11.15 8.16 21.80
CA THR A 305 -9.91 7.60 22.35
C THR A 305 -10.18 6.62 23.49
N GLU A 306 -10.98 7.03 24.48
CA GLU A 306 -11.24 6.23 25.67
C GLU A 306 -12.41 5.24 25.50
N THR A 307 -13.23 5.39 24.45
CA THR A 307 -14.48 4.64 24.32
C THR A 307 -14.41 3.53 23.27
N ASN A 308 -13.67 3.74 22.17
CA ASN A 308 -13.75 2.87 21.00
C ASN A 308 -12.47 2.07 20.71
N ILE A 309 -11.35 2.32 21.42
CA ILE A 309 -10.20 1.43 21.35
C ILE A 309 -10.53 0.15 22.11
N ARG A 310 -10.80 -0.92 21.40
CA ARG A 310 -11.28 -2.19 21.96
C ARG A 310 -10.15 -2.99 22.60
N TRP A 311 -8.96 -2.99 21.96
CA TRP A 311 -7.76 -3.63 22.48
C TRP A 311 -6.50 -3.04 21.88
N SER A 312 -5.36 -3.34 22.49
CA SER A 312 -4.04 -3.00 21.96
C SER A 312 -3.03 -4.11 22.18
N VAL A 313 -2.12 -4.31 21.19
CA VAL A 313 -1.00 -5.25 21.26
C VAL A 313 0.29 -4.42 21.36
N PRO A 314 1.11 -4.62 22.41
CA PRO A 314 2.24 -3.73 22.69
C PRO A 314 3.59 -4.20 22.11
N SER A 315 3.68 -5.34 21.45
CA SER A 315 4.96 -5.90 21.03
C SER A 315 4.86 -6.73 19.75
N ALA A 316 5.99 -6.88 19.05
CA ALA A 316 6.11 -7.58 17.76
C ALA A 316 5.21 -6.97 16.66
N VAL A 317 4.88 -5.70 16.80
CA VAL A 317 4.07 -4.92 15.87
C VAL A 317 4.98 -4.33 14.79
N PRO A 318 4.57 -4.33 13.51
CA PRO A 318 5.35 -3.73 12.43
C PRO A 318 5.36 -2.20 12.49
N ASN A 319 6.51 -1.61 12.09
CA ASN A 319 6.56 -0.20 11.70
C ASN A 319 6.28 -0.03 10.21
N THR A 320 6.66 -0.99 9.37
CA THR A 320 6.62 -0.87 7.91
C THR A 320 5.64 -1.84 7.24
N PRO A 321 5.72 -3.18 7.41
CA PRO A 321 4.82 -4.10 6.73
C PRO A 321 3.36 -3.98 7.20
N SER A 322 2.43 -3.82 6.28
CA SER A 322 1.00 -3.82 6.66
C SER A 322 0.49 -5.25 6.87
N PRO A 323 -0.32 -5.51 7.92
CA PRO A 323 -0.87 -6.82 8.24
C PRO A 323 -1.95 -7.27 7.26
N VAL A 324 -2.30 -8.56 7.31
CA VAL A 324 -3.42 -9.15 6.56
C VAL A 324 -4.37 -9.87 7.50
N PRO A 325 -5.67 -9.96 7.16
CA PRO A 325 -6.62 -10.77 7.88
C PRO A 325 -6.57 -12.22 7.37
N VAL A 326 -6.66 -13.20 8.27
CA VAL A 326 -6.84 -14.62 7.97
C VAL A 326 -7.87 -15.20 8.94
N GLY A 327 -9.10 -15.45 8.47
CA GLY A 327 -10.18 -15.88 9.33
C GLY A 327 -10.47 -14.87 10.45
N ASP A 328 -10.36 -15.33 11.70
CA ASP A 328 -10.52 -14.52 12.92
C ASP A 328 -9.20 -13.95 13.46
N GLN A 329 -8.14 -13.97 12.66
CA GLN A 329 -6.81 -13.50 13.05
C GLN A 329 -6.35 -12.31 12.22
N ILE A 330 -5.54 -11.46 12.84
CA ILE A 330 -4.69 -10.48 12.17
C ILE A 330 -3.28 -11.02 12.18
N VAL A 331 -2.75 -11.25 10.98
CA VAL A 331 -1.38 -11.77 10.77
C VAL A 331 -0.47 -10.62 10.40
N MET A 332 0.63 -10.49 11.12
CA MET A 332 1.62 -9.44 10.92
C MET A 332 3.04 -9.98 11.01
N VAL A 333 4.01 -9.23 10.51
CA VAL A 333 5.44 -9.47 10.72
C VAL A 333 6.11 -8.17 11.13
N SER A 334 6.89 -8.18 12.20
CA SER A 334 7.69 -7.02 12.60
C SER A 334 8.83 -6.80 11.60
N ASP A 335 9.37 -5.58 11.54
CA ASP A 335 10.50 -5.22 10.67
C ASP A 335 11.73 -6.14 10.88
N GLY A 336 11.89 -6.68 12.08
CA GLY A 336 12.96 -7.64 12.43
C GLY A 336 12.60 -9.12 12.28
N GLY A 337 11.52 -9.44 11.55
CA GLY A 337 11.18 -10.81 11.17
C GLY A 337 10.57 -11.67 12.28
N VAL A 338 9.74 -11.10 13.13
CA VAL A 338 8.88 -11.85 14.06
C VAL A 338 7.46 -11.83 13.52
N ALA A 339 6.99 -12.96 12.98
CA ALA A 339 5.61 -13.13 12.55
C ALA A 339 4.72 -13.45 13.75
N THR A 340 3.53 -12.86 13.78
CA THR A 340 2.57 -13.00 14.87
C THR A 340 1.15 -13.03 14.33
N GLY A 341 0.34 -13.97 14.79
CA GLY A 341 -1.10 -13.98 14.65
C GLY A 341 -1.76 -13.55 15.95
N VAL A 342 -2.67 -12.60 15.88
CA VAL A 342 -3.48 -12.16 17.03
C VAL A 342 -4.95 -12.31 16.72
N SER A 343 -5.75 -12.66 17.72
CA SER A 343 -7.21 -12.75 17.60
C SER A 343 -7.79 -11.35 17.32
N VAL A 344 -8.66 -11.25 16.33
CA VAL A 344 -9.35 -9.99 15.99
C VAL A 344 -10.30 -9.56 17.12
N ASN A 345 -10.81 -10.50 17.91
CA ASN A 345 -11.80 -10.23 18.94
C ASN A 345 -11.23 -9.50 20.16
N ASP A 346 -10.00 -9.86 20.58
CA ASP A 346 -9.44 -9.36 21.85
C ASP A 346 -7.94 -9.04 21.80
N GLY A 347 -7.31 -9.13 20.62
CA GLY A 347 -5.89 -8.85 20.42
C GLY A 347 -4.93 -9.85 21.06
N LYS A 348 -5.45 -10.94 21.65
CA LYS A 348 -4.58 -11.96 22.24
C LYS A 348 -3.74 -12.64 21.18
N LYS A 349 -2.49 -12.86 21.53
CA LYS A 349 -1.56 -13.59 20.69
C LYS A 349 -2.01 -15.06 20.57
N VAL A 350 -2.25 -15.50 19.34
CA VAL A 350 -2.59 -16.87 18.98
C VAL A 350 -1.31 -17.68 18.78
N TRP A 351 -0.40 -17.15 17.98
CA TRP A 351 0.89 -17.75 17.71
C TRP A 351 1.96 -16.69 17.44
N GLN A 352 3.21 -17.10 17.51
CA GLN A 352 4.35 -16.27 17.16
C GLN A 352 5.48 -17.16 16.64
N LYS A 353 6.14 -16.74 15.54
CA LYS A 353 7.25 -17.49 14.91
C LYS A 353 8.31 -16.51 14.45
N ARG A 354 9.58 -16.82 14.72
CA ARG A 354 10.70 -16.05 14.17
C ARG A 354 11.00 -16.53 12.76
N LEU A 355 10.94 -15.62 11.78
CA LEU A 355 11.22 -15.90 10.38
C LEU A 355 12.70 -15.63 10.04
N GLY A 356 13.33 -14.69 10.76
CA GLY A 356 14.63 -14.13 10.42
C GLY A 356 14.51 -13.01 9.36
N GLY A 357 15.64 -12.38 9.04
CA GLY A 357 15.69 -11.29 8.06
C GLY A 357 15.00 -10.00 8.50
N ASN A 358 14.90 -9.05 7.56
CA ASN A 358 14.19 -7.79 7.72
C ASN A 358 13.03 -7.72 6.71
N TYR A 359 11.97 -7.02 7.08
CA TYR A 359 10.73 -6.92 6.30
C TYR A 359 10.29 -5.47 6.15
N SER A 360 9.95 -5.08 4.92
CA SER A 360 9.36 -3.79 4.57
C SER A 360 8.12 -3.95 3.69
N ALA A 361 8.12 -4.94 2.79
CA ALA A 361 6.96 -5.28 1.96
C ALA A 361 5.78 -5.74 2.81
N SER A 362 4.58 -5.28 2.47
CA SER A 362 3.34 -5.71 3.11
C SER A 362 2.99 -7.15 2.73
N LEU A 363 2.32 -7.84 3.64
CA LEU A 363 1.91 -9.23 3.46
C LEU A 363 0.84 -9.36 2.37
N LEU A 364 0.78 -10.55 1.76
CA LEU A 364 -0.29 -10.98 0.86
C LEU A 364 -0.93 -12.24 1.42
N ALA A 365 -2.26 -12.30 1.41
CA ALA A 365 -3.01 -13.48 1.87
C ALA A 365 -3.97 -14.00 0.80
N ILE A 366 -4.12 -15.33 0.75
CA ILE A 366 -5.12 -16.03 -0.05
C ILE A 366 -5.69 -17.20 0.75
N GLY A 367 -6.95 -17.11 1.19
CA GLY A 367 -7.51 -18.07 2.14
C GLY A 367 -6.68 -18.10 3.42
N SER A 368 -6.20 -19.29 3.76
CA SER A 368 -5.33 -19.56 4.91
C SER A 368 -3.84 -19.33 4.62
N ARG A 369 -3.46 -19.09 3.37
CA ARG A 369 -2.06 -18.94 2.98
C ARG A 369 -1.59 -17.50 3.03
N VAL A 370 -0.40 -17.27 3.60
CA VAL A 370 0.22 -15.93 3.72
C VAL A 370 1.63 -15.95 3.14
N TYR A 371 1.94 -14.91 2.36
CA TYR A 371 3.24 -14.65 1.75
C TYR A 371 3.92 -13.52 2.52
N PHE A 372 5.10 -13.80 3.04
CA PHE A 372 5.99 -12.87 3.71
C PHE A 372 7.20 -12.61 2.82
N GLN A 373 7.46 -11.36 2.45
CA GLN A 373 8.58 -11.00 1.59
C GLN A 373 9.64 -10.24 2.39
N SER A 374 10.83 -10.80 2.50
CA SER A 374 11.96 -10.14 3.16
C SER A 374 12.64 -9.12 2.25
N GLU A 375 13.39 -8.19 2.86
CA GLU A 375 14.17 -7.18 2.14
C GLU A 375 15.32 -7.78 1.31
N SER A 376 15.76 -9.00 1.61
CA SER A 376 16.83 -9.69 0.87
C SER A 376 16.34 -10.49 -0.35
N GLY A 377 15.05 -10.42 -0.68
CA GLY A 377 14.46 -11.17 -1.80
C GLY A 377 13.95 -12.56 -1.44
N GLU A 378 14.21 -13.07 -0.23
CA GLU A 378 13.62 -14.31 0.26
C GLU A 378 12.15 -14.10 0.61
N ALA A 379 11.28 -14.97 0.13
CA ALA A 379 9.89 -15.04 0.58
C ALA A 379 9.69 -16.27 1.47
N ILE A 380 8.73 -16.19 2.37
CA ILE A 380 8.27 -17.33 3.16
C ILE A 380 6.78 -17.48 2.93
N VAL A 381 6.36 -18.66 2.51
CA VAL A 381 4.95 -19.00 2.30
C VAL A 381 4.49 -19.90 3.42
N MET A 382 3.43 -19.50 4.13
CA MET A 382 2.90 -20.25 5.26
C MET A 382 1.42 -20.56 5.09
N GLU A 383 1.02 -21.73 5.54
CA GLU A 383 -0.39 -22.05 5.80
C GLU A 383 -0.71 -21.69 7.25
N ILE A 384 -1.76 -20.92 7.46
CA ILE A 384 -2.20 -20.43 8.77
C ILE A 384 -3.63 -20.90 8.98
N GLY A 385 -3.92 -21.56 10.10
CA GLY A 385 -5.30 -21.94 10.44
C GLY A 385 -6.20 -20.70 10.46
N GLU A 386 -7.35 -20.76 9.83
CA GLU A 386 -8.33 -19.64 9.83
C GLU A 386 -8.96 -19.46 11.22
N ASP A 387 -8.99 -20.50 12.03
CA ASP A 387 -9.51 -20.50 13.40
C ASP A 387 -8.35 -20.35 14.41
N SER A 388 -8.47 -19.42 15.32
CA SER A 388 -7.50 -19.16 16.40
C SER A 388 -7.29 -20.34 17.35
N SER A 389 -8.18 -21.32 17.37
CA SER A 389 -8.06 -22.55 18.15
C SER A 389 -7.14 -23.62 17.51
N GLN A 390 -6.76 -23.45 16.25
CA GLN A 390 -5.96 -24.40 15.49
C GLN A 390 -4.46 -24.30 15.84
N SER A 391 -3.70 -25.32 15.46
CA SER A 391 -2.23 -25.35 15.60
C SER A 391 -1.57 -24.20 14.83
N GLY A 392 -0.41 -23.75 15.30
CA GLY A 392 0.32 -22.62 14.73
C GLY A 392 0.71 -22.79 13.25
N PRO A 393 1.33 -21.75 12.63
CA PRO A 393 1.58 -21.69 11.20
C PRO A 393 2.57 -22.76 10.72
N VAL A 394 2.28 -23.36 9.57
CA VAL A 394 3.14 -24.34 8.89
C VAL A 394 3.81 -23.63 7.70
N GLU A 395 5.14 -23.65 7.68
CA GLU A 395 5.91 -23.17 6.52
C GLU A 395 5.78 -24.17 5.37
N ILE A 396 5.34 -23.69 4.20
CA ILE A 396 5.17 -24.48 2.98
C ILE A 396 6.47 -24.45 2.17
N SER A 397 7.05 -23.24 2.00
CA SER A 397 8.20 -23.03 1.13
C SER A 397 8.94 -21.74 1.47
N ARG A 398 10.15 -21.62 0.92
CA ARG A 398 11.05 -20.48 1.13
C ARG A 398 11.75 -20.10 -0.19
N PRO A 399 11.00 -19.63 -1.20
CA PRO A 399 11.56 -19.24 -2.47
C PRO A 399 12.28 -17.88 -2.38
N SER A 400 13.15 -17.59 -3.37
CA SER A 400 13.89 -16.33 -3.39
C SER A 400 14.02 -15.73 -4.80
N LEU A 401 14.20 -14.41 -4.83
CA LEU A 401 14.57 -13.64 -6.01
C LEU A 401 15.87 -12.91 -5.71
N PRO A 402 16.73 -12.65 -6.72
CA PRO A 402 17.88 -11.80 -6.55
C PRO A 402 17.47 -10.33 -6.37
N GLY A 403 18.30 -9.57 -5.65
CA GLY A 403 18.09 -8.16 -5.36
C GLY A 403 17.21 -7.88 -4.15
N ARG A 404 17.17 -6.61 -3.73
CA ARG A 404 16.35 -6.18 -2.59
C ARG A 404 14.88 -6.04 -3.00
N VAL A 405 13.97 -6.36 -2.07
CA VAL A 405 12.51 -6.23 -2.26
C VAL A 405 11.91 -5.42 -1.12
N PHE A 406 11.41 -4.24 -1.44
CA PHE A 406 10.66 -3.38 -0.51
C PHE A 406 9.22 -3.16 -0.98
N ALA A 407 8.97 -3.29 -2.29
CA ALA A 407 7.64 -3.23 -2.86
C ALA A 407 6.79 -4.44 -2.44
N SER A 408 5.51 -4.20 -2.22
CA SER A 408 4.55 -5.29 -1.96
C SER A 408 4.13 -5.96 -3.27
N TYR A 409 3.54 -7.13 -3.18
CA TYR A 409 3.09 -7.91 -4.33
C TYR A 409 2.00 -7.22 -5.14
N GLY A 410 2.05 -7.38 -6.48
CA GLY A 410 0.90 -7.30 -7.37
C GLY A 410 0.41 -8.70 -7.72
N VAL A 411 -0.85 -8.82 -8.09
CA VAL A 411 -1.45 -10.10 -8.51
C VAL A 411 -2.17 -9.93 -9.84
N HIS A 412 -1.95 -10.86 -10.76
CA HIS A 412 -2.68 -10.94 -12.01
C HIS A 412 -3.06 -12.39 -12.29
N GLU A 413 -4.35 -12.68 -12.34
CA GLU A 413 -4.85 -14.04 -12.46
C GLU A 413 -4.25 -14.97 -11.37
N ASN A 414 -3.48 -15.97 -11.77
CA ASN A 414 -2.79 -16.89 -10.87
C ASN A 414 -1.29 -16.58 -10.71
N ASP A 415 -0.85 -15.39 -11.11
CA ASP A 415 0.54 -15.01 -11.11
C ASP A 415 0.83 -13.89 -10.10
N LEU A 416 1.99 -13.95 -9.48
CA LEU A 416 2.56 -12.86 -8.68
C LEU A 416 3.37 -11.93 -9.58
N ILE A 417 3.24 -10.63 -9.35
CA ILE A 417 4.09 -9.61 -9.94
C ILE A 417 4.94 -9.03 -8.81
N VAL A 418 6.24 -9.20 -8.90
CA VAL A 418 7.19 -8.81 -7.86
C VAL A 418 8.20 -7.83 -8.42
N ARG A 419 8.32 -6.68 -7.74
CA ARG A 419 9.35 -5.68 -8.04
C ARG A 419 10.53 -5.85 -7.09
N THR A 420 11.71 -6.02 -7.63
CA THR A 420 12.99 -5.90 -6.92
C THR A 420 13.63 -4.54 -7.22
N GLU A 421 14.76 -4.23 -6.62
CA GLU A 421 15.54 -3.02 -6.94
C GLU A 421 16.08 -3.04 -8.37
N ASP A 422 16.22 -4.22 -8.99
CA ASP A 422 16.85 -4.38 -10.30
C ASP A 422 15.84 -4.66 -11.41
N GLY A 423 14.61 -5.06 -11.07
CA GLY A 423 13.66 -5.42 -12.11
C GLY A 423 12.31 -5.89 -11.61
N LEU A 424 11.53 -6.31 -12.57
CA LEU A 424 10.16 -6.77 -12.43
C LEU A 424 10.07 -8.24 -12.84
N TYR A 425 9.46 -9.05 -12.01
CA TYR A 425 9.22 -10.48 -12.23
C TYR A 425 7.73 -10.79 -12.36
N ARG A 426 7.37 -11.62 -13.31
CA ARG A 426 6.08 -12.32 -13.33
C ARG A 426 6.33 -13.79 -12.97
N ILE A 427 5.70 -14.24 -11.89
CA ILE A 427 5.88 -15.56 -11.31
C ILE A 427 4.56 -16.31 -11.40
N GLY A 428 4.57 -17.46 -12.04
CA GLY A 428 3.39 -18.30 -12.20
C GLY A 428 3.77 -19.73 -12.55
N GLU A 429 2.97 -20.69 -12.11
CA GLU A 429 3.21 -22.10 -12.43
C GLU A 429 3.19 -22.33 -13.94
N SER A 430 4.18 -23.07 -14.44
CA SER A 430 4.19 -23.53 -15.83
C SER A 430 2.96 -24.39 -16.10
N LYS A 431 2.24 -24.08 -17.18
CA LYS A 431 1.10 -24.89 -17.62
C LYS A 431 1.56 -26.23 -18.12
#